data_8e2cba7f25565b1487264766b011c02b
#
_entry.id   8e2cba7f25565b1487264766b011c02b
#
_cell.length_a   1.000
_cell.length_b   1.000
_cell.length_c   1.000
_cell.angle_alpha   90.00
_cell.angle_beta   90.00
_cell.angle_gamma   90.00
#
_symmetry.space_group_name_H-M   'P 1'
#
loop_
_entity.id
_entity.type
_entity.pdbx_description
1 polymer ?
#
loop_
_entity_poly.entity_id
_entity_poly.type
_entity_poly.pdbx_seq_one_letter_code
_entity_poly.pdbx_strand_id
1 'polypeptide(L)'
;LLTHNHPDHYDETAVKLIRKDMPWFVQTEDVEQVKEKDGFFRAVGIADSIEHEGITIIRIRGNHGRGQLGAQMGPSSGYILKAKKQPTIYIMGDCIWDEKTQIAVSTYKPDYIVINTGGNFFLPQSKTDGDITMNEMEAMQMLKDCDPQIRFIAVHMDAIDHGQTTRAILRNQAEYEKVDKKRLMIPEDGQVLKL
;
A
#
# COMPACT_ATOMS: atom_id res chain seq x y z
N LEU A 1 -3.93 8.96 6.65
CA LEU A 1 -4.35 7.57 6.43
C LEU A 1 -3.32 6.61 7.00
N LEU A 2 -3.77 5.52 7.64
CA LEU A 2 -2.95 4.40 8.08
C LEU A 2 -3.54 3.12 7.47
N THR A 3 -2.72 2.38 6.73
CA THR A 3 -3.13 1.13 6.08
C THR A 3 -3.25 -0.02 7.09
N HIS A 4 -2.30 -0.09 8.02
CA HIS A 4 -2.25 -1.04 9.13
C HIS A 4 -1.15 -0.60 10.12
N ASN A 5 -1.14 -1.16 11.33
CA ASN A 5 -0.32 -0.69 12.44
C ASN A 5 1.01 -1.45 12.63
N HIS A 6 1.61 -1.99 11.56
CA HIS A 6 2.95 -2.58 11.66
C HIS A 6 4.01 -1.50 11.93
N PRO A 7 5.14 -1.87 12.59
CA PRO A 7 6.14 -0.90 13.07
C PRO A 7 6.80 -0.04 11.98
N ASP A 8 6.89 -0.53 10.75
CA ASP A 8 7.41 0.19 9.59
C ASP A 8 6.41 1.18 8.97
N HIS A 9 5.12 1.14 9.39
CA HIS A 9 4.06 2.08 9.01
C HIS A 9 3.61 2.98 10.16
N TYR A 10 3.73 2.49 11.39
CA TYR A 10 3.23 3.16 12.58
C TYR A 10 4.12 2.82 13.79
N ASP A 11 5.17 3.59 14.01
CA ASP A 11 6.15 3.39 15.05
C ASP A 11 5.95 4.31 16.27
N GLU A 12 6.73 4.07 17.34
CA GLU A 12 6.72 4.92 18.52
C GLU A 12 7.10 6.37 18.23
N THR A 13 7.90 6.63 17.19
CA THR A 13 8.29 7.97 16.78
C THR A 13 7.10 8.72 16.21
N ALA A 14 6.33 8.07 15.33
CA ALA A 14 5.07 8.60 14.83
C ALA A 14 4.09 8.90 15.97
N VAL A 15 3.95 7.97 16.93
CA VAL A 15 3.11 8.17 18.11
C VAL A 15 3.55 9.39 18.94
N LYS A 16 4.85 9.61 19.09
CA LYS A 16 5.39 10.75 19.89
C LYS A 16 5.33 12.09 19.17
N LEU A 17 5.59 12.11 17.86
CA LEU A 17 5.79 13.37 17.10
C LEU A 17 4.52 13.90 16.44
N ILE A 18 3.59 13.03 16.05
CA ILE A 18 2.39 13.48 15.34
C ILE A 18 1.39 14.06 16.33
N ARG A 19 0.80 15.19 15.95
CA ARG A 19 -0.19 15.91 16.77
C ARG A 19 -1.42 15.03 17.00
N LYS A 20 -1.85 14.92 18.26
CA LYS A 20 -2.98 14.07 18.67
C LYS A 20 -4.36 14.59 18.22
N ASP A 21 -4.44 15.89 17.91
CA ASP A 21 -5.67 16.55 17.44
C ASP A 21 -5.87 16.48 15.91
N MET A 22 -4.95 15.86 15.18
CA MET A 22 -5.14 15.61 13.74
C MET A 22 -6.18 14.52 13.49
N PRO A 23 -7.03 14.65 12.44
CA PRO A 23 -7.89 13.55 12.02
C PRO A 23 -7.04 12.39 11.48
N TRP A 24 -7.30 11.19 11.96
CA TRP A 24 -6.69 9.95 11.48
C TRP A 24 -7.78 9.05 10.91
N PHE A 25 -7.51 8.46 9.75
CA PHE A 25 -8.36 7.48 9.11
C PHE A 25 -7.60 6.16 9.05
N VAL A 26 -8.13 5.16 9.73
CA VAL A 26 -7.46 3.87 9.95
C VAL A 26 -8.42 2.73 9.60
N GLN A 27 -7.90 1.53 9.43
CA GLN A 27 -8.77 0.35 9.38
C GLN A 27 -9.45 0.12 10.74
N THR A 28 -10.64 -0.49 10.74
CA THR A 28 -11.44 -0.66 11.98
C THR A 28 -10.71 -1.45 13.06
N GLU A 29 -9.86 -2.37 12.65
CA GLU A 29 -9.06 -3.27 13.50
C GLU A 29 -8.00 -2.52 14.32
N ASP A 30 -7.53 -1.36 13.84
CA ASP A 30 -6.46 -0.59 14.49
C ASP A 30 -6.99 0.56 15.36
N VAL A 31 -8.32 0.80 15.37
CA VAL A 31 -8.91 1.94 16.09
C VAL A 31 -8.57 1.91 17.58
N GLU A 32 -8.67 0.75 18.22
CA GLU A 32 -8.37 0.62 19.66
C GLU A 32 -6.93 1.03 19.96
N GLN A 33 -5.96 0.56 19.15
CA GLN A 33 -4.57 0.92 19.34
C GLN A 33 -4.34 2.42 19.12
N VAL A 34 -4.74 2.93 17.97
CA VAL A 34 -4.44 4.31 17.56
C VAL A 34 -5.18 5.33 18.44
N LYS A 35 -6.45 5.09 18.73
CA LYS A 35 -7.28 6.05 19.45
C LYS A 35 -7.16 5.94 20.96
N GLU A 36 -7.37 4.72 21.48
CA GLU A 36 -7.52 4.53 22.92
C GLU A 36 -6.15 4.37 23.63
N LYS A 37 -5.20 3.65 23.01
CA LYS A 37 -3.89 3.43 23.64
C LYS A 37 -2.90 4.55 23.35
N ASP A 38 -2.85 5.05 22.09
CA ASP A 38 -1.87 6.04 21.66
C ASP A 38 -2.40 7.48 21.71
N GLY A 39 -3.69 7.66 22.00
CA GLY A 39 -4.30 8.94 22.31
C GLY A 39 -4.61 9.84 21.10
N PHE A 40 -4.72 9.28 19.89
CA PHE A 40 -5.18 10.04 18.73
C PHE A 40 -6.71 10.13 18.72
N PHE A 41 -7.24 10.97 19.60
CA PHE A 41 -8.69 11.05 19.92
C PHE A 41 -9.60 11.37 18.72
N ARG A 42 -9.04 11.86 17.60
CA ARG A 42 -9.76 12.08 16.34
C ARG A 42 -9.58 10.95 15.33
N ALA A 43 -9.06 9.80 15.76
CA ALA A 43 -8.97 8.63 14.88
C ALA A 43 -10.36 8.03 14.64
N VAL A 44 -10.62 7.71 13.36
CA VAL A 44 -11.87 7.13 12.87
C VAL A 44 -11.55 5.88 12.07
N GLY A 45 -12.18 4.76 12.46
CA GLY A 45 -12.11 3.52 11.72
C GLY A 45 -12.97 3.57 10.46
N ILE A 46 -12.40 3.26 9.32
CA ILE A 46 -13.15 3.14 8.06
C ILE A 46 -13.60 1.68 7.92
N ALA A 47 -14.91 1.45 8.01
CA ALA A 47 -15.47 0.14 7.70
C ALA A 47 -15.51 -0.10 6.20
N ASP A 48 -16.11 0.78 5.42
CA ASP A 48 -16.22 0.68 3.96
C ASP A 48 -15.78 1.98 3.27
N SER A 49 -16.37 3.13 3.64
CA SER A 49 -15.98 4.43 3.08
C SER A 49 -16.32 5.58 4.02
N ILE A 50 -15.68 6.72 3.80
CA ILE A 50 -15.94 7.98 4.49
C ILE A 50 -15.71 9.16 3.54
N GLU A 51 -16.46 10.25 3.76
CA GLU A 51 -16.22 11.55 3.13
C GLU A 51 -15.45 12.46 4.09
N HIS A 52 -14.38 13.08 3.60
CA HIS A 52 -13.62 14.05 4.36
C HIS A 52 -13.12 15.17 3.45
N GLU A 53 -13.55 16.40 3.73
CA GLU A 53 -13.13 17.62 2.98
C GLU A 53 -13.25 17.49 1.45
N GLY A 54 -14.31 16.83 0.97
CA GLY A 54 -14.57 16.64 -0.46
C GLY A 54 -13.77 15.47 -1.09
N ILE A 55 -13.11 14.67 -0.29
CA ILE A 55 -12.45 13.44 -0.69
C ILE A 55 -13.25 12.25 -0.20
N THR A 56 -13.69 11.37 -1.10
CA THR A 56 -14.21 10.06 -0.75
C THR A 56 -13.04 9.12 -0.54
N ILE A 57 -12.96 8.51 0.64
CA ILE A 57 -11.95 7.52 1.01
C ILE A 57 -12.65 6.17 1.13
N ILE A 58 -12.34 5.22 0.25
CA ILE A 58 -12.94 3.88 0.23
C ILE A 58 -11.90 2.88 0.67
N ARG A 59 -12.22 2.09 1.69
CA ARG A 59 -11.34 1.04 2.19
C ARG A 59 -11.43 -0.21 1.32
N ILE A 60 -10.29 -0.76 0.96
CA ILE A 60 -10.14 -2.07 0.31
C ILE A 60 -9.45 -3.02 1.30
N ARG A 61 -10.17 -4.05 1.74
CA ARG A 61 -9.60 -5.09 2.60
C ARG A 61 -8.71 -5.99 1.74
N GLY A 62 -7.40 -5.91 1.91
CA GLY A 62 -6.43 -6.73 1.20
C GLY A 62 -5.87 -7.88 2.03
N ASN A 63 -4.96 -8.63 1.44
CA ASN A 63 -4.18 -9.66 2.11
C ASN A 63 -2.71 -9.23 2.15
N HIS A 64 -2.11 -9.29 3.34
CA HIS A 64 -0.69 -9.00 3.57
C HIS A 64 0.10 -10.32 3.47
N GLY A 65 0.30 -10.81 2.24
CA GLY A 65 0.90 -12.10 1.97
C GLY A 65 -0.12 -13.24 1.77
N ARG A 66 0.40 -14.44 1.58
CA ARG A 66 -0.36 -15.66 1.28
C ARG A 66 -0.21 -16.68 2.40
N GLY A 67 -1.06 -17.71 2.36
CA GLY A 67 -0.95 -18.90 3.22
C GLY A 67 -1.00 -18.58 4.71
N GLN A 68 -0.27 -19.38 5.48
CA GLN A 68 -0.19 -19.25 6.92
C GLN A 68 0.57 -17.98 7.34
N LEU A 69 1.61 -17.61 6.60
CA LEU A 69 2.39 -16.40 6.87
C LEU A 69 1.52 -15.16 6.68
N GLY A 70 0.76 -15.08 5.58
CA GLY A 70 -0.17 -13.97 5.36
C GLY A 70 -1.24 -13.85 6.45
N ALA A 71 -1.74 -14.99 6.96
CA ALA A 71 -2.68 -14.97 8.08
C ALA A 71 -2.06 -14.43 9.38
N GLN A 72 -0.75 -14.67 9.61
CA GLN A 72 -0.02 -14.14 10.76
C GLN A 72 0.26 -12.64 10.67
N MET A 73 0.37 -12.08 9.46
CA MET A 73 0.55 -10.64 9.27
C MET A 73 -0.69 -9.83 9.71
N GLY A 74 -1.84 -10.46 9.81
CA GLY A 74 -3.07 -9.80 10.19
C GLY A 74 -3.72 -8.98 9.06
N PRO A 75 -4.69 -8.14 9.41
CA PRO A 75 -5.41 -7.33 8.42
C PRO A 75 -4.56 -6.21 7.86
N SER A 76 -4.61 -6.02 6.55
CA SER A 76 -4.04 -4.86 5.86
C SER A 76 -5.10 -4.23 4.94
N SER A 77 -5.06 -2.93 4.80
CA SER A 77 -6.02 -2.18 3.99
C SER A 77 -5.34 -1.30 2.98
N GLY A 78 -5.88 -1.27 1.77
CA GLY A 78 -5.63 -0.20 0.83
C GLY A 78 -6.78 0.82 0.86
N TYR A 79 -6.57 1.96 0.21
CA TYR A 79 -7.56 3.03 0.14
C TYR A 79 -7.67 3.59 -1.27
N ILE A 80 -8.90 3.67 -1.79
CA ILE A 80 -9.22 4.43 -3.00
C ILE A 80 -9.55 5.86 -2.59
N LEU A 81 -8.87 6.83 -3.18
CA LEU A 81 -9.12 8.25 -2.98
C LEU A 81 -9.77 8.84 -4.21
N LYS A 82 -10.94 9.46 -4.04
CA LYS A 82 -11.67 10.14 -5.12
C LYS A 82 -12.02 11.56 -4.72
N ALA A 83 -11.74 12.51 -5.60
CA ALA A 83 -12.18 13.89 -5.44
C ALA A 83 -12.62 14.47 -6.80
N LYS A 84 -13.50 15.48 -6.78
CA LYS A 84 -14.03 16.08 -8.01
C LYS A 84 -12.91 16.69 -8.84
N LYS A 85 -12.83 16.32 -10.12
CA LYS A 85 -11.82 16.80 -11.09
C LYS A 85 -10.38 16.46 -10.71
N GLN A 86 -10.16 15.47 -9.87
CA GLN A 86 -8.85 14.94 -9.54
C GLN A 86 -8.73 13.49 -10.01
N PRO A 87 -7.53 13.00 -10.29
CA PRO A 87 -7.33 11.59 -10.60
C PRO A 87 -7.75 10.71 -9.42
N THR A 88 -8.30 9.53 -9.72
CA THR A 88 -8.57 8.51 -8.71
C THR A 88 -7.26 7.81 -8.38
N ILE A 89 -6.91 7.77 -7.09
CA ILE A 89 -5.68 7.15 -6.60
C ILE A 89 -6.03 5.93 -5.75
N TYR A 90 -5.38 4.80 -6.01
CA TYR A 90 -5.43 3.63 -5.14
C TYR A 90 -4.10 3.49 -4.38
N ILE A 91 -4.11 3.67 -3.08
CA ILE A 91 -2.97 3.36 -2.20
C ILE A 91 -3.18 1.93 -1.74
N MET A 92 -2.37 0.99 -2.24
CA MET A 92 -2.53 -0.44 -1.95
C MET A 92 -2.10 -0.84 -0.54
N GLY A 93 -1.11 -0.12 0.03
CA GLY A 93 -0.45 -0.58 1.25
C GLY A 93 0.26 -1.92 1.02
N ASP A 94 0.43 -2.72 2.07
CA ASP A 94 1.09 -4.02 2.00
C ASP A 94 0.18 -5.15 1.50
N CYS A 95 -0.75 -4.80 0.62
CA CYS A 95 -1.61 -5.80 -0.01
C CYS A 95 -0.92 -6.40 -1.23
N ILE A 96 -0.98 -7.73 -1.37
CA ILE A 96 -0.49 -8.45 -2.54
C ILE A 96 -1.46 -8.34 -3.72
N TRP A 97 -0.97 -8.65 -4.93
CA TRP A 97 -1.80 -8.75 -6.13
C TRP A 97 -2.58 -10.06 -6.14
N ASP A 98 -3.84 -10.00 -5.72
CA ASP A 98 -4.76 -11.13 -5.62
C ASP A 98 -6.18 -10.76 -6.08
N GLU A 99 -7.12 -11.68 -5.96
CA GLU A 99 -8.51 -11.47 -6.39
C GLU A 99 -9.15 -10.23 -5.77
N LYS A 100 -8.89 -9.92 -4.48
CA LYS A 100 -9.48 -8.77 -3.80
C LYS A 100 -8.99 -7.45 -4.41
N THR A 101 -7.69 -7.34 -4.64
CA THR A 101 -7.07 -6.15 -5.23
C THR A 101 -7.42 -6.01 -6.71
N GLN A 102 -7.54 -7.13 -7.45
CA GLN A 102 -8.01 -7.17 -8.84
C GLN A 102 -9.46 -6.68 -8.97
N ILE A 103 -10.36 -7.14 -8.09
CA ILE A 103 -11.75 -6.66 -8.01
C ILE A 103 -11.77 -5.15 -7.72
N ALA A 104 -10.95 -4.66 -6.79
CA ALA A 104 -10.87 -3.24 -6.49
C ALA A 104 -10.44 -2.41 -7.71
N VAL A 105 -9.38 -2.83 -8.41
CA VAL A 105 -8.89 -2.14 -9.62
C VAL A 105 -9.95 -2.15 -10.73
N SER A 106 -10.59 -3.28 -10.98
CA SER A 106 -11.64 -3.38 -12.02
C SER A 106 -12.89 -2.55 -11.70
N THR A 107 -13.25 -2.46 -10.42
CA THR A 107 -14.44 -1.73 -9.94
C THR A 107 -14.21 -0.22 -9.95
N TYR A 108 -13.10 0.23 -9.39
CA TYR A 108 -12.86 1.67 -9.16
C TYR A 108 -12.05 2.34 -10.26
N LYS A 109 -11.38 1.57 -11.13
CA LYS A 109 -10.60 2.04 -12.29
C LYS A 109 -9.71 3.24 -11.94
N PRO A 110 -8.75 3.07 -11.01
CA PRO A 110 -7.89 4.17 -10.58
C PRO A 110 -7.02 4.66 -11.74
N ASP A 111 -6.71 5.95 -11.76
CA ASP A 111 -5.75 6.53 -12.69
C ASP A 111 -4.32 6.23 -12.25
N TYR A 112 -4.11 6.16 -10.92
CA TYR A 112 -2.82 5.86 -10.29
C TYR A 112 -2.98 4.78 -9.22
N ILE A 113 -2.01 3.87 -9.16
CA ILE A 113 -1.90 2.88 -8.07
C ILE A 113 -0.54 3.04 -7.40
N VAL A 114 -0.54 3.30 -6.10
CA VAL A 114 0.67 3.26 -5.26
C VAL A 114 0.83 1.83 -4.74
N ILE A 115 1.92 1.18 -5.13
CA ILE A 115 2.20 -0.23 -4.82
C ILE A 115 3.42 -0.36 -3.92
N ASN A 116 3.32 -1.19 -2.89
CA ASN A 116 4.43 -1.55 -2.02
C ASN A 116 5.14 -2.78 -2.62
N THR A 117 6.41 -2.59 -3.01
CA THR A 117 7.15 -3.56 -3.83
C THR A 117 8.47 -4.01 -3.19
N GLY A 118 8.54 -4.02 -1.88
CA GLY A 118 9.74 -4.41 -1.14
C GLY A 118 10.11 -5.90 -1.26
N GLY A 119 9.16 -6.78 -1.67
CA GLY A 119 9.39 -8.21 -1.69
C GLY A 119 9.81 -8.73 -0.32
N ASN A 120 9.06 -8.34 0.72
CA ASN A 120 9.40 -8.67 2.10
C ASN A 120 9.29 -10.17 2.35
N PHE A 121 10.34 -10.73 2.96
CA PHE A 121 10.57 -12.16 2.98
C PHE A 121 10.99 -12.63 4.38
N PHE A 122 10.31 -13.63 4.91
CA PHE A 122 10.61 -14.23 6.21
C PHE A 122 10.88 -15.73 6.10
N LEU A 123 12.10 -16.17 6.44
CA LEU A 123 12.45 -17.58 6.51
C LEU A 123 11.96 -18.22 7.82
N PRO A 124 11.54 -19.49 7.78
CA PRO A 124 11.46 -20.39 6.60
C PRO A 124 10.11 -20.27 5.84
N GLN A 125 9.13 -19.55 6.36
CA GLN A 125 7.74 -19.57 5.90
C GLN A 125 7.56 -19.07 4.46
N SER A 126 8.31 -18.03 4.06
CA SER A 126 8.22 -17.50 2.70
C SER A 126 8.68 -18.49 1.62
N LYS A 127 9.37 -19.58 1.97
CA LYS A 127 9.68 -20.64 1.01
C LYS A 127 8.45 -21.39 0.50
N THR A 128 7.39 -21.42 1.29
CA THR A 128 6.13 -22.08 0.94
C THR A 128 5.04 -21.10 0.57
N ASP A 129 4.94 -20.00 1.31
CA ASP A 129 3.84 -19.04 1.22
C ASP A 129 4.15 -17.85 0.30
N GLY A 130 5.43 -17.65 -0.07
CA GLY A 130 5.91 -16.51 -0.84
C GLY A 130 6.16 -15.27 0.01
N ASP A 131 6.38 -14.15 -0.65
CA ASP A 131 6.62 -12.87 -0.02
C ASP A 131 5.34 -12.30 0.61
N ILE A 132 5.48 -11.46 1.63
CA ILE A 132 4.34 -10.81 2.29
C ILE A 132 3.96 -9.47 1.64
N THR A 133 4.84 -8.89 0.84
CA THR A 133 4.55 -7.78 -0.07
C THR A 133 4.97 -8.17 -1.48
N MET A 134 4.50 -7.46 -2.49
CA MET A 134 4.89 -7.77 -3.87
C MET A 134 6.39 -7.58 -4.09
N ASN A 135 7.01 -8.51 -4.83
CA ASN A 135 8.35 -8.35 -5.37
C ASN A 135 8.33 -7.76 -6.79
N GLU A 136 9.51 -7.59 -7.42
CA GLU A 136 9.63 -7.03 -8.76
C GLU A 136 8.87 -7.83 -9.82
N MET A 137 8.83 -9.16 -9.71
CA MET A 137 8.14 -10.03 -10.67
C MET A 137 6.62 -9.90 -10.55
N GLU A 138 6.10 -9.85 -9.32
CA GLU A 138 4.67 -9.67 -9.06
C GLU A 138 4.22 -8.26 -9.45
N ALA A 139 5.06 -7.24 -9.23
CA ALA A 139 4.79 -5.89 -9.73
C ALA A 139 4.68 -5.87 -11.25
N MET A 140 5.61 -6.51 -11.98
CA MET A 140 5.53 -6.61 -13.44
C MET A 140 4.29 -7.38 -13.91
N GLN A 141 3.91 -8.45 -13.20
CA GLN A 141 2.68 -9.19 -13.52
C GLN A 141 1.45 -8.31 -13.33
N MET A 142 1.36 -7.57 -12.21
CA MET A 142 0.26 -6.63 -11.97
C MET A 142 0.15 -5.58 -13.09
N LEU A 143 1.27 -5.03 -13.56
CA LEU A 143 1.25 -4.09 -14.67
C LEU A 143 0.69 -4.71 -15.95
N LYS A 144 0.98 -5.99 -16.24
CA LYS A 144 0.45 -6.71 -17.41
C LYS A 144 -1.05 -6.96 -17.32
N ASP A 145 -1.53 -7.26 -16.11
CA ASP A 145 -2.93 -7.59 -15.86
C ASP A 145 -3.83 -6.34 -15.87
N CYS A 146 -3.28 -5.17 -15.58
CA CYS A 146 -4.03 -3.93 -15.49
C CYS A 146 -4.12 -3.18 -16.82
N ASP A 147 -5.18 -2.34 -16.96
CA ASP A 147 -5.34 -1.44 -18.11
C ASP A 147 -4.05 -0.65 -18.38
N PRO A 148 -3.59 -0.58 -19.64
CA PRO A 148 -2.37 0.15 -20.02
C PRO A 148 -2.37 1.64 -19.66
N GLN A 149 -3.52 2.24 -19.42
CA GLN A 149 -3.63 3.66 -19.03
C GLN A 149 -3.35 3.89 -17.54
N ILE A 150 -3.46 2.86 -16.71
CA ILE A 150 -3.15 2.95 -15.28
C ILE A 150 -1.65 3.17 -15.09
N ARG A 151 -1.31 4.16 -14.26
CA ARG A 151 0.05 4.48 -13.87
C ARG A 151 0.34 3.97 -12.47
N PHE A 152 1.57 3.51 -12.26
CA PHE A 152 2.01 2.92 -11.00
C PHE A 152 3.09 3.77 -10.34
N ILE A 153 3.03 3.87 -9.02
CA ILE A 153 4.06 4.49 -8.18
C ILE A 153 4.53 3.42 -7.22
N ALA A 154 5.77 2.94 -7.42
CA ALA A 154 6.36 1.89 -6.59
C ALA A 154 7.11 2.51 -5.40
N VAL A 155 6.76 2.07 -4.21
CA VAL A 155 7.32 2.52 -2.93
C VAL A 155 7.64 1.33 -2.03
N HIS A 156 8.04 1.58 -0.78
CA HIS A 156 8.31 0.58 0.24
C HIS A 156 9.51 -0.33 -0.12
N MET A 157 10.60 0.29 -0.52
CA MET A 157 11.87 -0.35 -0.87
C MET A 157 13.03 0.32 -0.15
N ASP A 158 14.13 -0.40 0.01
CA ASP A 158 15.42 0.09 0.54
C ASP A 158 15.42 0.57 2.01
N ALA A 159 14.32 0.38 2.76
CA ALA A 159 14.18 0.93 4.12
C ALA A 159 14.29 -0.12 5.22
N ILE A 160 14.00 -1.38 4.94
CA ILE A 160 13.99 -2.48 5.92
C ILE A 160 14.81 -3.67 5.41
N ASP A 161 15.46 -4.39 6.33
CA ASP A 161 16.48 -5.41 6.04
C ASP A 161 15.93 -6.71 5.42
N HIS A 162 14.65 -7.00 5.62
CA HIS A 162 13.98 -8.18 5.04
C HIS A 162 13.27 -7.89 3.70
N GLY A 163 13.45 -6.70 3.14
CA GLY A 163 13.03 -6.35 1.78
C GLY A 163 14.05 -6.83 0.75
N GLN A 164 13.65 -7.74 -0.13
CA GLN A 164 14.54 -8.32 -1.15
C GLN A 164 14.56 -7.50 -2.44
N THR A 165 13.48 -6.80 -2.77
CA THR A 165 13.38 -5.94 -3.94
C THR A 165 13.80 -4.52 -3.59
N THR A 166 14.92 -4.08 -4.16
CA THR A 166 15.40 -2.69 -4.08
C THR A 166 14.89 -1.88 -5.27
N ARG A 167 14.96 -0.53 -5.19
CA ARG A 167 14.70 0.35 -6.36
C ARG A 167 15.56 -0.01 -7.57
N ALA A 168 16.81 -0.42 -7.34
CA ALA A 168 17.72 -0.85 -8.41
C ALA A 168 17.24 -2.15 -9.08
N ILE A 169 16.83 -3.14 -8.30
CA ILE A 169 16.28 -4.41 -8.81
C ILE A 169 15.01 -4.15 -9.60
N LEU A 170 14.06 -3.37 -9.06
CA LEU A 170 12.81 -3.07 -9.74
C LEU A 170 13.03 -2.28 -11.05
N ARG A 171 13.97 -1.31 -11.06
CA ARG A 171 14.35 -0.57 -12.29
C ARG A 171 14.94 -1.48 -13.35
N ASN A 172 15.83 -2.39 -12.96
CA ASN A 172 16.43 -3.36 -13.88
C ASN A 172 15.36 -4.30 -14.47
N GLN A 173 14.44 -4.78 -13.66
CA GLN A 173 13.34 -5.63 -14.13
C GLN A 173 12.40 -4.87 -15.06
N ALA A 174 12.05 -3.62 -14.74
CA ALA A 174 11.24 -2.76 -15.60
C ALA A 174 11.92 -2.46 -16.94
N GLU A 175 13.24 -2.23 -16.95
CA GLU A 175 14.02 -2.04 -18.17
C GLU A 175 14.09 -3.32 -19.02
N TYR A 176 14.32 -4.47 -18.40
CA TYR A 176 14.31 -5.77 -19.07
C TYR A 176 12.97 -6.04 -19.77
N GLU A 177 11.87 -5.73 -19.11
CA GLU A 177 10.51 -5.88 -19.66
C GLU A 177 10.06 -4.70 -20.53
N LYS A 178 10.89 -3.69 -20.73
CA LYS A 178 10.63 -2.50 -21.57
C LYS A 178 9.40 -1.71 -21.10
N VAL A 179 9.20 -1.62 -19.78
CA VAL A 179 8.10 -0.84 -19.20
C VAL A 179 8.36 0.66 -19.37
N ASP A 180 7.35 1.39 -19.84
CA ASP A 180 7.44 2.85 -19.96
C ASP A 180 7.60 3.50 -18.57
N LYS A 181 8.60 4.36 -18.40
CA LYS A 181 8.87 5.11 -17.17
C LYS A 181 7.71 6.04 -16.75
N LYS A 182 6.84 6.41 -17.70
CA LYS A 182 5.61 7.16 -17.39
C LYS A 182 4.53 6.26 -16.81
N ARG A 183 4.59 4.95 -17.08
CA ARG A 183 3.65 3.97 -16.56
C ARG A 183 4.06 3.45 -15.18
N LEU A 184 5.36 3.22 -14.95
CA LEU A 184 5.91 2.84 -13.66
C LEU A 184 6.91 3.89 -13.18
N MET A 185 6.52 4.66 -12.19
CA MET A 185 7.37 5.63 -11.50
C MET A 185 7.97 4.98 -10.25
N ILE A 186 9.28 5.10 -10.09
CA ILE A 186 10.04 4.55 -8.95
C ILE A 186 10.77 5.73 -8.30
N PRO A 187 10.09 6.51 -7.41
CA PRO A 187 10.65 7.72 -6.84
C PRO A 187 11.77 7.44 -5.83
N GLU A 188 12.67 8.40 -5.68
CA GLU A 188 13.57 8.46 -4.54
C GLU A 188 12.83 8.98 -3.30
N ASP A 189 13.38 8.73 -2.09
CA ASP A 189 12.80 9.21 -0.85
C ASP A 189 12.76 10.75 -0.84
N GLY A 190 11.60 11.31 -0.50
CA GLY A 190 11.36 12.75 -0.53
C GLY A 190 11.13 13.35 -1.92
N GLN A 191 11.16 12.57 -2.99
CA GLN A 191 10.87 13.07 -4.34
C GLN A 191 9.40 13.48 -4.48
N VAL A 192 9.17 14.67 -5.02
CA VAL A 192 7.82 15.16 -5.34
C VAL A 192 7.45 14.76 -6.77
N LEU A 193 6.36 14.04 -6.93
CA LEU A 193 5.77 13.69 -8.22
C LEU A 193 4.61 14.65 -8.54
N LYS A 194 4.53 15.10 -9.80
CA LYS A 194 3.35 15.80 -10.35
C LYS A 194 2.52 14.79 -11.12
N LEU A 195 1.31 14.52 -10.67
CA LEU A 195 0.37 13.57 -11.25
C LEU A 195 -0.51 14.21 -12.33
#